data_a65d5b25b5bf9d8cddcf457df4b64fd0
#
_entry.id   a65d5b25b5bf9d8cddcf457df4b64fd0
#
_cell.length_a   1.000
_cell.length_b   1.000
_cell.length_c   1.000
_cell.angle_alpha   90.00
_cell.angle_beta   90.00
_cell.angle_gamma   90.00
#
_symmetry.space_group_name_H-M   'P 1'
#
loop_
_entity.id
_entity.type
_entity.pdbx_description
1 polymer ?
#
loop_
_entity_poly.entity_id
_entity_poly.type
_entity_poly.pdbx_seq_one_letter_code
_entity_poly.pdbx_strand_id
1 'polypeptide(L)'
;MIFSFGAASTACSSVRLSNSAPVMMAPGWYLIDPLVGLLVAAVIVWSTWGLLRDSLRLSLDGVPAGIDYDEVFRTVASQPGVSGVHHLHVWALSTTENALTAHVAVHDLQRMPQLKEALRARLRELGIDHATLEFESDVQPCGEHADCDMEQGRCGGASQPVR
;
A
#
# COMPACT_ATOMS: atom_id res chain seq x y z
N MET A 1 18.46 -28.03 -11.26
CA MET A 1 17.29 -28.60 -11.93
C MET A 1 17.05 -27.78 -13.19
N ILE A 2 17.39 -28.37 -14.35
CA ILE A 2 17.36 -27.71 -15.65
C ILE A 2 15.99 -28.03 -16.25
N PHE A 3 15.13 -27.02 -16.39
CA PHE A 3 13.87 -27.17 -17.13
C PHE A 3 14.17 -27.07 -18.62
N SER A 4 14.09 -28.21 -19.30
CA SER A 4 14.17 -28.32 -20.75
C SER A 4 12.83 -27.85 -21.35
N PHE A 5 12.86 -26.72 -22.04
CA PHE A 5 11.71 -26.23 -22.82
C PHE A 5 11.64 -27.03 -24.11
N GLY A 6 10.73 -28.00 -24.17
CA GLY A 6 10.42 -28.74 -25.38
C GLY A 6 9.69 -27.82 -26.35
N ALA A 7 10.29 -27.57 -27.49
CA ALA A 7 9.67 -26.89 -28.62
C ALA A 7 8.53 -27.75 -29.18
N ALA A 8 7.28 -27.37 -28.85
CA ALA A 8 6.11 -27.91 -29.51
C ALA A 8 5.99 -27.22 -30.89
N SER A 9 6.33 -27.95 -31.97
CA SER A 9 6.07 -27.53 -33.34
C SER A 9 4.55 -27.49 -33.56
N THR A 10 3.99 -26.30 -33.53
CA THR A 10 2.60 -26.06 -33.88
C THR A 10 2.39 -26.28 -35.38
N ALA A 11 1.80 -27.42 -35.74
CA ALA A 11 1.30 -27.63 -37.08
C ALA A 11 0.24 -26.56 -37.36
N CYS A 12 0.58 -25.66 -38.29
CA CYS A 12 -0.34 -24.66 -38.82
C CYS A 12 -1.37 -25.41 -39.68
N SER A 13 -2.40 -25.91 -39.03
CA SER A 13 -3.62 -26.35 -39.72
C SER A 13 -4.27 -25.10 -40.31
N SER A 14 -4.22 -24.97 -41.61
CA SER A 14 -4.97 -24.00 -42.37
C SER A 14 -6.46 -24.20 -42.11
N VAL A 15 -6.96 -23.47 -41.12
CA VAL A 15 -8.41 -23.30 -40.91
C VAL A 15 -8.91 -22.60 -42.17
N ARG A 16 -9.51 -23.38 -43.07
CA ARG A 16 -10.39 -22.83 -44.15
C ARG A 16 -11.48 -22.05 -43.42
N LEU A 17 -11.33 -20.72 -43.42
CA LEU A 17 -12.46 -19.85 -43.18
C LEU A 17 -13.46 -20.13 -44.33
N SER A 18 -14.40 -21.03 -44.07
CA SER A 18 -15.55 -21.16 -44.94
C SER A 18 -16.28 -19.81 -44.92
N ASN A 19 -16.44 -19.26 -46.10
CA ASN A 19 -17.14 -18.04 -46.44
C ASN A 19 -18.59 -18.11 -45.97
N SER A 20 -18.82 -17.92 -44.67
CA SER A 20 -20.15 -17.67 -44.12
C SER A 20 -20.33 -16.18 -43.82
N ALA A 21 -19.77 -15.33 -44.66
CA ALA A 21 -19.90 -13.89 -44.56
C ALA A 21 -20.80 -13.27 -45.62
N PRO A 22 -22.08 -13.63 -45.71
CA PRO A 22 -23.03 -12.72 -46.35
C PRO A 22 -24.26 -12.38 -45.50
N VAL A 23 -24.18 -12.45 -44.15
CA VAL A 23 -25.40 -12.17 -43.33
C VAL A 23 -25.39 -10.76 -42.74
N MET A 24 -24.35 -9.98 -42.95
CA MET A 24 -24.23 -8.65 -42.36
C MET A 24 -24.29 -7.48 -43.35
N MET A 25 -25.10 -7.58 -44.39
CA MET A 25 -25.29 -6.48 -45.36
C MET A 25 -26.64 -5.75 -45.16
N ALA A 26 -27.13 -5.59 -43.92
CA ALA A 26 -28.16 -4.59 -43.64
C ALA A 26 -27.49 -3.24 -43.32
N PRO A 27 -27.81 -2.17 -44.07
CA PRO A 27 -27.25 -0.85 -43.82
C PRO A 27 -27.74 -0.36 -42.46
N GLY A 28 -26.83 -0.25 -41.51
CA GLY A 28 -27.10 0.18 -40.13
C GLY A 28 -26.54 -0.74 -39.04
N TRP A 29 -26.15 -1.96 -39.36
CA TRP A 29 -25.65 -2.91 -38.35
C TRP A 29 -24.13 -2.82 -38.09
N TYR A 30 -23.41 -2.06 -38.90
CA TYR A 30 -21.94 -1.87 -38.72
C TYR A 30 -21.57 -1.19 -37.42
N LEU A 31 -22.50 -0.45 -36.80
CA LEU A 31 -22.26 0.25 -35.54
C LEU A 31 -22.60 -0.65 -34.33
N ILE A 32 -23.37 -1.71 -34.51
CA ILE A 32 -23.75 -2.59 -33.41
C ILE A 32 -22.56 -3.39 -32.89
N ASP A 33 -21.76 -3.93 -33.80
CA ASP A 33 -20.57 -4.73 -33.43
C ASP A 33 -19.55 -3.92 -32.61
N PRO A 34 -19.09 -2.73 -33.04
CA PRO A 34 -18.21 -1.91 -32.22
C PRO A 34 -18.86 -1.40 -30.95
N LEU A 35 -20.19 -1.16 -30.94
CA LEU A 35 -20.89 -0.76 -29.72
C LEU A 35 -20.94 -1.88 -28.69
N VAL A 36 -21.24 -3.11 -29.13
CA VAL A 36 -21.21 -4.29 -28.25
C VAL A 36 -19.81 -4.55 -27.74
N GLY A 37 -18.78 -4.44 -28.61
CA GLY A 37 -17.37 -4.55 -28.22
C GLY A 37 -16.98 -3.52 -27.17
N LEU A 38 -17.39 -2.26 -27.35
CA LEU A 38 -17.15 -1.19 -26.40
C LEU A 38 -17.85 -1.44 -25.06
N LEU A 39 -19.09 -1.92 -25.10
CA LEU A 39 -19.86 -2.25 -23.90
C LEU A 39 -19.18 -3.36 -23.10
N VAL A 40 -18.79 -4.44 -23.78
CA VAL A 40 -18.06 -5.55 -23.15
C VAL A 40 -16.74 -5.06 -22.54
N ALA A 41 -15.97 -4.26 -23.28
CA ALA A 41 -14.73 -3.66 -22.77
C ALA A 41 -14.96 -2.78 -21.54
N ALA A 42 -16.01 -1.97 -21.55
CA ALA A 42 -16.39 -1.14 -20.40
C ALA A 42 -16.74 -1.98 -19.16
N VAL A 43 -17.50 -3.07 -19.35
CA VAL A 43 -17.84 -3.99 -18.24
C VAL A 43 -16.59 -4.66 -17.68
N ILE A 44 -15.66 -5.09 -18.54
CA ILE A 44 -14.39 -5.70 -18.09
C ILE A 44 -13.57 -4.69 -17.30
N VAL A 45 -13.37 -3.49 -17.84
CA VAL A 45 -12.62 -2.42 -17.13
C VAL A 45 -13.27 -2.11 -15.79
N TRP A 46 -14.59 -1.97 -15.76
CA TRP A 46 -15.31 -1.70 -14.51
C TRP A 46 -15.11 -2.81 -13.48
N SER A 47 -15.25 -4.08 -13.90
CA SER A 47 -15.12 -5.23 -12.98
C SER A 47 -13.68 -5.44 -12.48
N THR A 48 -12.68 -5.08 -13.26
CA THR A 48 -11.26 -5.24 -12.89
C THR A 48 -10.67 -4.03 -12.19
N TRP A 49 -11.40 -2.90 -12.16
CA TRP A 49 -10.91 -1.63 -11.59
C TRP A 49 -10.50 -1.75 -10.12
N GLY A 50 -11.29 -2.48 -9.32
CA GLY A 50 -10.98 -2.74 -7.91
C GLY A 50 -9.64 -3.45 -7.74
N LEU A 51 -9.44 -4.54 -8.47
CA LEU A 51 -8.20 -5.32 -8.45
C LEU A 51 -6.97 -4.48 -8.85
N LEU A 52 -7.11 -3.66 -9.89
CA LEU A 52 -6.04 -2.77 -10.34
C LEU A 52 -5.67 -1.76 -9.26
N ARG A 53 -6.68 -1.14 -8.64
CA ARG A 53 -6.47 -0.16 -7.58
C ARG A 53 -5.79 -0.78 -6.34
N ASP A 54 -6.22 -1.98 -5.94
CA ASP A 54 -5.64 -2.68 -4.79
C ASP A 54 -4.19 -3.11 -5.08
N SER A 55 -3.93 -3.61 -6.30
CA SER A 55 -2.56 -3.94 -6.73
C SER A 55 -1.64 -2.72 -6.76
N LEU A 56 -2.13 -1.58 -7.25
CA LEU A 56 -1.36 -0.33 -7.27
C LEU A 56 -1.09 0.18 -5.85
N ARG A 57 -2.09 0.12 -4.96
CA ARG A 57 -1.93 0.52 -3.57
C ARG A 57 -0.86 -0.33 -2.86
N LEU A 58 -0.89 -1.64 -3.07
CA LEU A 58 0.10 -2.55 -2.51
C LEU A 58 1.50 -2.30 -3.08
N SER A 59 1.61 -2.01 -4.38
CA SER A 59 2.90 -1.73 -5.05
C SER A 59 3.51 -0.37 -4.69
N LEU A 60 2.69 0.57 -4.22
CA LEU A 60 3.12 1.92 -3.84
C LEU A 60 3.24 2.11 -2.32
N ASP A 61 3.24 1.02 -1.55
CA ASP A 61 3.29 1.04 -0.09
C ASP A 61 2.27 1.99 0.56
N GLY A 62 1.10 2.09 -0.06
CA GLY A 62 0.02 2.96 0.43
C GLY A 62 -0.58 2.44 1.73
N VAL A 63 -1.06 3.37 2.56
CA VAL A 63 -1.79 3.02 3.80
C VAL A 63 -2.97 2.10 3.46
N PRO A 64 -3.11 0.95 4.14
CA PRO A 64 -4.19 0.01 3.92
C PRO A 64 -5.56 0.66 4.11
N ALA A 65 -6.55 0.25 3.29
CA ALA A 65 -7.88 0.87 3.32
C ALA A 65 -8.64 0.71 4.65
N GLY A 66 -8.23 -0.26 5.48
CA GLY A 66 -8.87 -0.57 6.77
C GLY A 66 -8.18 0.07 7.97
N ILE A 67 -7.09 0.81 7.78
CA ILE A 67 -6.33 1.42 8.88
C ILE A 67 -6.47 2.93 8.84
N ASP A 68 -6.93 3.50 9.95
CA ASP A 68 -6.94 4.95 10.18
C ASP A 68 -5.58 5.37 10.74
N TYR A 69 -4.83 6.12 9.94
CA TYR A 69 -3.50 6.63 10.32
C TYR A 69 -3.56 7.50 11.58
N ASP A 70 -4.59 8.35 11.71
CA ASP A 70 -4.73 9.26 12.85
C ASP A 70 -5.06 8.51 14.14
N GLU A 71 -5.79 7.41 14.04
CA GLU A 71 -6.08 6.54 15.19
C GLU A 71 -4.82 5.81 15.64
N VAL A 72 -4.04 5.29 14.70
CA VAL A 72 -2.75 4.64 14.99
C VAL A 72 -1.80 5.62 15.66
N PHE A 73 -1.66 6.82 15.11
CA PHE A 73 -0.81 7.87 15.67
C PHE A 73 -1.23 8.22 17.11
N ARG A 74 -2.52 8.49 17.32
CA ARG A 74 -3.05 8.82 18.64
C ARG A 74 -2.85 7.68 19.64
N THR A 75 -3.00 6.44 19.20
CA THR A 75 -2.79 5.26 20.04
C THR A 75 -1.35 5.14 20.53
N VAL A 76 -0.38 5.42 19.67
CA VAL A 76 1.04 5.41 20.04
C VAL A 76 1.37 6.61 20.94
N ALA A 77 0.94 7.81 20.56
CA ALA A 77 1.25 9.04 21.25
C ALA A 77 0.62 9.14 22.65
N SER A 78 -0.53 8.50 22.87
CA SER A 78 -1.23 8.53 24.16
C SER A 78 -0.71 7.52 25.18
N GLN A 79 0.28 6.69 24.84
CA GLN A 79 0.81 5.70 25.78
C GLN A 79 1.62 6.36 26.92
N PRO A 80 1.40 5.94 28.16
CA PRO A 80 2.16 6.48 29.30
C PRO A 80 3.66 6.25 29.16
N GLY A 81 4.44 7.32 29.17
CA GLY A 81 5.91 7.28 29.03
C GLY A 81 6.40 7.66 27.64
N VAL A 82 5.51 7.85 26.66
CA VAL A 82 5.82 8.43 25.36
C VAL A 82 5.81 9.94 25.47
N SER A 83 6.88 10.59 25.03
CA SER A 83 7.02 12.05 24.96
C SER A 83 6.77 12.59 23.56
N GLY A 84 6.98 11.77 22.52
CA GLY A 84 6.75 12.14 21.13
C GLY A 84 6.75 10.94 20.19
N VAL A 85 6.15 11.13 19.03
CA VAL A 85 6.14 10.12 17.95
C VAL A 85 6.45 10.83 16.65
N HIS A 86 7.39 10.31 15.88
CA HIS A 86 7.75 10.84 14.56
C HIS A 86 8.13 9.70 13.61
N HIS A 87 8.25 9.99 12.33
CA HIS A 87 8.54 9.00 11.28
C HIS A 87 7.62 7.77 11.33
N LEU A 88 6.33 8.01 11.59
CA LEU A 88 5.33 6.95 11.58
C LEU A 88 4.93 6.65 10.14
N HIS A 89 5.21 5.42 9.71
CA HIS A 89 4.83 4.89 8.40
C HIS A 89 4.04 3.61 8.58
N VAL A 90 2.95 3.49 7.83
CA VAL A 90 2.09 2.29 7.82
C VAL A 90 1.89 1.85 6.39
N TRP A 91 2.13 0.57 6.10
CA TRP A 91 1.93 0.00 4.77
C TRP A 91 1.44 -1.45 4.86
N ALA A 92 0.91 -1.96 3.76
CA ALA A 92 0.52 -3.36 3.65
C ALA A 92 1.71 -4.22 3.22
N LEU A 93 2.02 -5.28 3.96
CA LEU A 93 2.98 -6.32 3.55
C LEU A 93 2.35 -7.34 2.61
N SER A 94 1.08 -7.63 2.84
CA SER A 94 0.28 -8.55 2.03
C SER A 94 -1.18 -8.10 2.03
N THR A 95 -2.06 -8.90 1.47
CA THR A 95 -3.50 -8.65 1.51
C THR A 95 -4.11 -8.79 2.91
N THR A 96 -3.38 -9.39 3.85
CA THR A 96 -3.87 -9.73 5.19
C THR A 96 -2.98 -9.20 6.32
N GLU A 97 -1.76 -8.75 6.02
CA GLU A 97 -0.79 -8.33 7.02
C GLU A 97 -0.33 -6.90 6.77
N ASN A 98 -0.29 -6.11 7.83
CA ASN A 98 0.14 -4.72 7.80
C ASN A 98 1.37 -4.51 8.68
N ALA A 99 2.24 -3.61 8.23
CA ALA A 99 3.44 -3.23 8.94
C ALA A 99 3.42 -1.76 9.32
N LEU A 100 4.15 -1.46 10.38
CA LEU A 100 4.36 -0.11 10.88
C LEU A 100 5.82 0.07 11.28
N THR A 101 6.37 1.22 10.94
CA THR A 101 7.58 1.75 11.57
C THR A 101 7.27 3.08 12.25
N ALA A 102 7.86 3.30 13.42
CA ALA A 102 7.74 4.57 14.12
C ALA A 102 8.95 4.80 15.01
N HIS A 103 9.36 6.06 15.13
CA HIS A 103 10.27 6.52 16.16
C HIS A 103 9.46 7.04 17.34
N VAL A 104 9.77 6.55 18.52
CA VAL A 104 9.04 6.83 19.75
C VAL A 104 9.99 7.44 20.75
N ALA A 105 9.87 8.73 20.99
CA ALA A 105 10.62 9.41 22.04
C ALA A 105 10.05 9.08 23.41
N VAL A 106 10.91 8.72 24.36
CA VAL A 106 10.54 8.31 25.71
C VAL A 106 11.41 9.00 26.74
N HIS A 107 10.81 9.29 27.92
CA HIS A 107 11.54 9.87 29.03
C HIS A 107 12.48 8.87 29.73
N ASP A 108 12.12 7.60 29.74
CA ASP A 108 12.87 6.55 30.46
C ASP A 108 13.04 5.30 29.60
N LEU A 109 14.23 5.12 29.05
CA LEU A 109 14.59 3.95 28.25
C LEU A 109 14.56 2.63 29.04
N GLN A 110 14.59 2.66 30.38
CA GLN A 110 14.51 1.42 31.15
C GLN A 110 13.11 0.78 31.09
N ARG A 111 12.09 1.56 30.82
CA ARG A 111 10.72 1.09 30.62
C ARG A 111 10.41 0.63 29.19
N MET A 112 11.36 0.77 28.28
CA MET A 112 11.20 0.40 26.87
C MET A 112 10.63 -1.02 26.65
N PRO A 113 11.08 -2.10 27.36
CA PRO A 113 10.56 -3.43 27.08
C PRO A 113 9.07 -3.55 27.38
N GLN A 114 8.61 -2.96 28.47
CA GLN A 114 7.20 -2.97 28.87
C GLN A 114 6.34 -2.13 27.93
N LEU A 115 6.83 -0.96 27.56
CA LEU A 115 6.16 -0.05 26.64
C LEU A 115 6.05 -0.68 25.25
N LYS A 116 7.09 -1.35 24.78
CA LYS A 116 7.11 -2.05 23.51
C LYS A 116 6.03 -3.14 23.43
N GLU A 117 5.89 -3.94 24.46
CA GLU A 117 4.85 -4.98 24.52
C GLU A 117 3.44 -4.38 24.57
N ALA A 118 3.24 -3.33 25.35
CA ALA A 118 1.97 -2.64 25.44
C ALA A 118 1.57 -2.01 24.09
N LEU A 119 2.51 -1.34 23.42
CA LEU A 119 2.30 -0.76 22.09
C LEU A 119 1.98 -1.82 21.05
N ARG A 120 2.72 -2.93 21.03
CA ARG A 120 2.47 -4.01 20.10
C ARG A 120 1.09 -4.65 20.28
N ALA A 121 0.66 -4.81 21.53
CA ALA A 121 -0.67 -5.33 21.81
C ALA A 121 -1.76 -4.40 21.25
N ARG A 122 -1.63 -3.10 21.47
CA ARG A 122 -2.57 -2.11 20.96
C ARG A 122 -2.57 -2.00 19.44
N LEU A 123 -1.39 -2.04 18.82
CA LEU A 123 -1.27 -1.97 17.37
C LEU A 123 -1.88 -3.19 16.68
N ARG A 124 -1.81 -4.38 17.30
CA ARG A 124 -2.50 -5.57 16.79
C ARG A 124 -4.03 -5.42 16.83
N GLU A 125 -4.57 -4.77 17.85
CA GLU A 125 -6.02 -4.48 17.91
C GLU A 125 -6.47 -3.57 16.74
N LEU A 126 -5.57 -2.73 16.22
CA LEU A 126 -5.77 -1.87 15.05
C LEU A 126 -5.43 -2.55 13.70
N GLY A 127 -5.13 -3.85 13.71
CA GLY A 127 -4.81 -4.60 12.50
C GLY A 127 -3.38 -4.43 11.99
N ILE A 128 -2.43 -4.06 12.88
CA ILE A 128 -1.01 -3.97 12.57
C ILE A 128 -0.29 -5.17 13.18
N ASP A 129 0.13 -6.10 12.33
CA ASP A 129 0.75 -7.36 12.75
C ASP A 129 2.25 -7.20 13.04
N HIS A 130 2.92 -6.35 12.25
CA HIS A 130 4.36 -6.14 12.30
C HIS A 130 4.68 -4.70 12.68
N ALA A 131 5.03 -4.44 13.94
CA ALA A 131 5.45 -3.14 14.41
C ALA A 131 6.95 -3.12 14.70
N THR A 132 7.69 -2.28 13.98
CA THR A 132 9.08 -1.92 14.26
C THR A 132 9.09 -0.56 14.95
N LEU A 133 9.44 -0.57 16.22
CA LEU A 133 9.46 0.63 17.05
C LEU A 133 10.92 0.92 17.43
N GLU A 134 11.41 2.07 17.05
CA GLU A 134 12.68 2.60 17.47
C GLU A 134 12.44 3.56 18.64
N PHE A 135 13.07 3.29 19.77
CA PHE A 135 12.92 4.09 20.96
C PHE A 135 14.09 5.03 21.11
N GLU A 136 13.79 6.30 21.29
CA GLU A 136 14.75 7.37 21.45
C GLU A 136 14.56 8.07 22.79
N SER A 137 15.67 8.59 23.33
CA SER A 137 15.59 9.46 24.49
C SER A 137 15.19 10.87 24.03
N ASP A 138 14.25 11.49 24.70
CA ASP A 138 13.88 12.89 24.49
C ASP A 138 15.03 13.88 24.75
N VAL A 139 16.10 13.42 25.46
CA VAL A 139 17.34 14.19 25.71
C VAL A 139 18.26 14.19 24.49
N GLN A 140 18.16 13.20 23.60
CA GLN A 140 18.92 13.10 22.35
C GLN A 140 17.97 12.73 21.21
N PRO A 141 17.21 13.69 20.70
CA PRO A 141 16.36 13.44 19.54
C PRO A 141 17.21 13.07 18.33
N CYS A 142 16.67 12.22 17.46
CA CYS A 142 17.27 11.94 16.16
C CYS A 142 17.70 13.23 15.48
N GLY A 143 18.96 13.32 15.10
CA GLY A 143 19.54 14.52 14.50
C GLY A 143 18.95 14.91 13.15
N GLU A 144 18.00 14.17 12.65
CA GLU A 144 17.51 14.32 11.29
C GLU A 144 16.15 15.03 11.16
N HIS A 145 15.40 15.31 12.19
CA HIS A 145 14.24 16.23 12.13
C HIS A 145 13.60 16.40 13.52
N ALA A 146 14.21 17.23 14.34
CA ALA A 146 13.65 17.64 15.64
C ALA A 146 12.36 18.51 15.52
N ASP A 147 11.87 18.78 14.31
CA ASP A 147 10.82 19.78 14.07
C ASP A 147 9.61 19.25 13.27
N CYS A 148 9.16 18.02 13.55
CA CYS A 148 7.82 17.64 13.13
C CYS A 148 6.83 17.96 14.24
N ASP A 149 6.37 19.20 14.30
CA ASP A 149 5.25 19.62 15.13
C ASP A 149 3.95 19.16 14.46
N MET A 150 3.44 18.02 14.91
CA MET A 150 2.27 17.36 14.32
C MET A 150 0.95 18.10 14.59
N GLU A 151 0.95 19.04 15.52
CA GLU A 151 -0.24 19.85 15.80
C GLU A 151 -0.53 20.87 14.69
N GLN A 152 0.45 21.16 13.84
CA GLN A 152 0.32 22.13 12.74
C GLN A 152 0.54 21.54 11.33
N GLY A 153 0.83 20.25 11.21
CA GLY A 153 1.07 19.60 9.90
C GLY A 153 2.26 20.19 9.14
N ARG A 154 3.22 20.80 9.84
CA ARG A 154 4.40 21.43 9.26
C ARG A 154 5.68 20.80 9.80
N CYS A 155 6.38 20.07 8.93
CA CYS A 155 7.79 19.78 9.16
C CYS A 155 8.60 21.02 8.76
N GLY A 156 9.07 21.75 9.76
CA GLY A 156 9.91 22.92 9.55
C GLY A 156 11.33 22.49 9.18
N GLY A 157 11.63 22.38 7.90
CA GLY A 157 13.00 22.21 7.42
C GLY A 157 13.82 23.45 7.66
N ALA A 158 14.56 23.51 8.75
CA ALA A 158 15.69 24.44 8.90
C ALA A 158 16.87 23.88 8.12
N SER A 159 17.01 24.30 6.86
CA SER A 159 18.22 24.14 6.08
C SER A 159 19.36 24.88 6.77
N GLN A 160 20.22 24.16 7.51
CA GLN A 160 21.50 24.72 7.92
C GLN A 160 22.45 24.74 6.73
N PRO A 161 23.12 25.86 6.45
CA PRO A 161 24.10 25.93 5.38
C PRO A 161 25.33 25.10 5.77
N VAL A 162 25.67 24.17 4.88
CA VAL A 162 26.95 23.43 4.92
C VAL A 162 28.08 24.45 4.87
N ARG A 163 28.92 24.45 5.86
CA ARG A 163 30.24 25.13 5.85
C ARG A 163 31.33 24.13 5.50
#